data_53e2eae134668cae2bd6491806a325ee
#
_entry.id   53e2eae134668cae2bd6491806a325ee
#
_cell.length_a   1.000
_cell.length_b   1.000
_cell.length_c   1.000
_cell.angle_alpha   90.00
_cell.angle_beta   90.00
_cell.angle_gamma   90.00
#
_symmetry.space_group_name_H-M   'P 1'
#
loop_
_entity.id
_entity.type
_entity.pdbx_description
1 polymer ?
#
loop_
_entity_poly.entity_id
_entity_poly.type
_entity_poly.pdbx_seq_one_letter_code
_entity_poly.pdbx_strand_id
1 'polypeptide(L)'
;MKQTYSFDDALLVPQYSDIDSRAQVDISSELDSTCFRHDNDSTGITLRLPVISSPMDTVTERHMAIAMQKSGGLGIVHRYNTIDKQVKEVWKASETYLGPVGAAIGMTGDYLDRMSSLVNGGASVICVDVAHGHHSMMERCIKSLKDEWPEVHVMAGNVATLEAFDALASWGADSVRVGIGGGSICSTRLVTGHGIPTFQSIL
;
A
#
# COMPACT_ATOMS: atom_id res chain seq x y z
N MET A 1 -21.94 -19.78 12.04
CA MET A 1 -20.82 -18.83 11.86
C MET A 1 -19.57 -19.64 11.58
N LYS A 2 -18.72 -19.20 10.64
CA LYS A 2 -17.42 -19.82 10.37
C LYS A 2 -16.40 -19.27 11.38
N GLN A 3 -15.57 -20.10 11.98
CA GLN A 3 -14.49 -19.66 12.86
C GLN A 3 -13.43 -18.92 12.06
N THR A 4 -12.93 -17.79 12.57
CA THR A 4 -11.88 -16.96 11.96
C THR A 4 -10.79 -16.70 12.99
N TYR A 5 -9.56 -16.42 12.51
CA TYR A 5 -8.38 -16.26 13.34
C TYR A 5 -7.74 -14.89 13.11
N SER A 6 -7.18 -14.34 14.18
CA SER A 6 -6.27 -13.18 14.15
C SER A 6 -4.81 -13.66 14.17
N PHE A 7 -3.85 -12.75 14.06
CA PHE A 7 -2.43 -13.10 14.24
C PHE A 7 -2.10 -13.55 15.67
N ASP A 8 -2.90 -13.15 16.66
CA ASP A 8 -2.72 -13.60 18.06
C ASP A 8 -3.10 -15.07 18.26
N ASP A 9 -3.87 -15.63 17.32
CA ASP A 9 -4.34 -17.03 17.37
C ASP A 9 -3.45 -17.99 16.58
N ALA A 10 -2.42 -17.49 15.88
CA ALA A 10 -1.62 -18.28 14.94
C ALA A 10 -0.11 -18.05 15.14
N LEU A 11 0.65 -19.13 15.11
CA LEU A 11 2.12 -19.12 15.17
C LEU A 11 2.68 -19.87 13.99
N LEU A 12 3.88 -19.49 13.56
CA LEU A 12 4.64 -20.24 12.55
C LEU A 12 5.23 -21.50 13.20
N VAL A 13 5.08 -22.62 12.50
CA VAL A 13 5.73 -23.88 12.91
C VAL A 13 7.21 -23.82 12.53
N PRO A 14 8.15 -23.95 13.49
CA PRO A 14 9.57 -23.96 13.17
C PRO A 14 9.92 -25.09 12.18
N GLN A 15 10.75 -24.76 11.20
CA GLN A 15 11.24 -25.71 10.21
C GLN A 15 12.75 -25.93 10.39
N TYR A 16 13.28 -26.99 9.75
CA TYR A 16 14.71 -27.19 9.67
C TYR A 16 15.38 -25.96 9.04
N SER A 17 16.52 -25.56 9.57
CA SER A 17 17.32 -24.44 9.04
C SER A 17 18.80 -24.85 9.00
N ASP A 18 19.46 -24.49 7.90
CA ASP A 18 20.90 -24.60 7.67
C ASP A 18 21.60 -23.23 7.72
N ILE A 19 20.92 -22.22 8.25
CA ILE A 19 21.43 -20.83 8.35
C ILE A 19 22.29 -20.70 9.60
N ASP A 20 23.58 -20.42 9.43
CA ASP A 20 24.54 -20.26 10.53
C ASP A 20 24.42 -18.92 11.26
N SER A 21 23.96 -17.87 10.58
CA SER A 21 23.88 -16.52 11.15
C SER A 21 22.67 -15.75 10.62
N ARG A 22 22.00 -15.00 11.50
CA ARG A 22 20.93 -14.08 11.15
C ARG A 22 21.35 -13.04 10.09
N ALA A 23 22.63 -12.73 9.99
CA ALA A 23 23.15 -11.81 8.98
C ALA A 23 23.07 -12.37 7.54
N GLN A 24 22.85 -13.66 7.37
CA GLN A 24 22.67 -14.31 6.06
C GLN A 24 21.22 -14.22 5.55
N VAL A 25 20.28 -13.80 6.42
CA VAL A 25 18.85 -13.74 6.08
C VAL A 25 18.58 -12.45 5.34
N ASP A 26 18.15 -12.57 4.09
CA ASP A 26 17.58 -11.47 3.31
C ASP A 26 16.08 -11.41 3.57
N ILE A 27 15.61 -10.27 4.09
CA ILE A 27 14.19 -10.00 4.35
C ILE A 27 13.61 -9.01 3.33
N SER A 28 14.36 -8.66 2.28
CA SER A 28 13.86 -7.76 1.25
C SER A 28 12.65 -8.36 0.53
N SER A 29 11.80 -7.50 0.02
CA SER A 29 10.60 -7.89 -0.73
C SER A 29 10.38 -6.91 -1.88
N GLU A 30 9.98 -7.44 -2.99
CA GLU A 30 9.51 -6.62 -4.10
C GLU A 30 8.04 -6.25 -3.91
N LEU A 31 7.73 -4.98 -4.08
CA LEU A 31 6.37 -4.46 -3.97
C LEU A 31 5.58 -4.68 -5.26
N ASP A 32 6.29 -4.78 -6.39
CA ASP A 32 5.68 -4.99 -7.70
C ASP A 32 5.46 -6.48 -7.95
N SER A 33 4.23 -6.87 -8.23
CA SER A 33 3.90 -8.24 -8.61
C SER A 33 4.11 -8.44 -10.13
N THR A 34 5.37 -8.62 -10.53
CA THR A 34 5.72 -8.98 -11.93
C THR A 34 5.05 -10.26 -12.44
N CYS A 35 4.50 -11.07 -11.53
CA CYS A 35 3.75 -12.27 -11.89
C CYS A 35 2.48 -12.01 -12.72
N PHE A 36 1.98 -10.78 -12.80
CA PHE A 36 0.82 -10.40 -13.60
C PHE A 36 1.17 -9.54 -14.84
N ARG A 37 2.44 -9.15 -15.02
CA ARG A 37 2.91 -8.43 -16.21
C ARG A 37 3.66 -9.38 -17.14
N HIS A 38 3.25 -9.39 -18.40
CA HIS A 38 3.90 -10.20 -19.45
C HIS A 38 5.20 -9.58 -19.99
N ASP A 39 5.58 -8.39 -19.54
CA ASP A 39 6.74 -7.64 -20.04
C ASP A 39 7.84 -7.56 -18.99
N ASN A 40 9.08 -7.84 -19.44
CA ASN A 40 10.31 -7.87 -18.62
C ASN A 40 10.78 -6.49 -18.12
N ASP A 41 9.95 -5.48 -18.18
CA ASP A 41 10.30 -4.11 -17.73
C ASP A 41 9.82 -3.90 -16.30
N SER A 42 10.58 -4.48 -15.35
CA SER A 42 10.32 -4.34 -13.93
C SER A 42 10.77 -2.96 -13.45
N THR A 43 9.84 -2.04 -13.29
CA THR A 43 10.02 -0.85 -12.42
C THR A 43 9.92 -1.24 -10.94
N GLY A 44 10.40 -2.42 -10.59
CA GLY A 44 10.20 -3.06 -9.29
C GLY A 44 10.71 -2.21 -8.14
N ILE A 45 9.80 -1.87 -7.22
CA ILE A 45 10.16 -1.19 -5.97
C ILE A 45 10.55 -2.26 -4.96
N THR A 46 11.86 -2.39 -4.72
CA THR A 46 12.38 -3.30 -3.69
C THR A 46 12.41 -2.61 -2.34
N LEU A 47 11.77 -3.20 -1.35
CA LEU A 47 11.86 -2.80 0.05
C LEU A 47 12.86 -3.69 0.78
N ARG A 48 13.97 -3.11 1.26
CA ARG A 48 14.97 -3.85 2.08
C ARG A 48 14.38 -4.25 3.44
N LEU A 49 13.45 -3.47 3.94
CA LEU A 49 12.59 -3.77 5.09
C LEU A 49 11.14 -3.76 4.60
N PRO A 50 10.42 -4.90 4.57
CA PRO A 50 9.08 -4.99 4.02
C PRO A 50 8.03 -4.43 5.00
N VAL A 51 8.21 -3.17 5.38
CA VAL A 51 7.32 -2.42 6.27
C VAL A 51 6.87 -1.14 5.57
N ILE A 52 5.57 -0.89 5.59
CA ILE A 52 4.96 0.29 4.98
C ILE A 52 4.19 1.06 6.05
N SER A 53 4.49 2.35 6.23
CA SER A 53 3.72 3.19 7.15
C SER A 53 2.43 3.67 6.51
N SER A 54 1.33 3.54 7.25
CA SER A 54 -0.03 3.79 6.78
C SER A 54 -0.30 5.27 6.46
N PRO A 55 -1.17 5.57 5.48
CA PRO A 55 -1.57 6.92 5.08
C PRO A 55 -2.58 7.53 6.06
N MET A 56 -2.18 7.69 7.30
CA MET A 56 -2.98 8.29 8.38
C MET A 56 -2.38 9.64 8.78
N ASP A 57 -3.21 10.62 9.08
CA ASP A 57 -2.81 11.98 9.42
C ASP A 57 -1.90 12.08 10.66
N THR A 58 -2.04 11.12 11.58
CA THR A 58 -1.22 11.01 12.79
C THR A 58 -0.01 10.08 12.63
N VAL A 59 0.21 9.49 11.46
CA VAL A 59 1.26 8.48 11.23
C VAL A 59 2.26 8.94 10.18
N THR A 60 1.82 9.24 8.96
CA THR A 60 2.75 9.45 7.84
C THR A 60 2.61 10.82 7.19
N GLU A 61 3.49 11.72 7.58
CA GLU A 61 3.91 12.90 6.85
C GLU A 61 5.39 12.75 6.48
N ARG A 62 6.07 13.81 5.97
CA ARG A 62 7.46 13.75 5.48
C ARG A 62 8.46 13.13 6.45
N HIS A 63 8.35 13.42 7.76
CA HIS A 63 9.33 12.91 8.72
C HIS A 63 9.29 11.39 8.87
N MET A 64 8.09 10.81 8.90
CA MET A 64 7.91 9.37 8.90
C MET A 64 8.31 8.78 7.54
N ALA A 65 7.94 9.41 6.41
CA ALA A 65 8.34 8.94 5.08
C ALA A 65 9.87 8.87 4.95
N ILE A 66 10.60 9.90 5.38
CA ILE A 66 12.08 9.92 5.40
C ILE A 66 12.64 8.82 6.32
N ALA A 67 12.05 8.62 7.50
CA ALA A 67 12.50 7.59 8.42
C ALA A 67 12.31 6.18 7.83
N MET A 68 11.18 5.95 7.17
CA MET A 68 10.90 4.68 6.47
C MET A 68 11.91 4.43 5.34
N GLN A 69 12.17 5.42 4.48
CA GLN A 69 13.19 5.31 3.43
C GLN A 69 14.57 4.95 3.99
N LYS A 70 15.02 5.64 5.04
CA LYS A 70 16.31 5.37 5.72
C LYS A 70 16.38 3.95 6.26
N SER A 71 15.27 3.41 6.72
CA SER A 71 15.18 2.03 7.23
C SER A 71 15.02 0.99 6.12
N GLY A 72 14.81 1.41 4.87
CA GLY A 72 14.58 0.54 3.72
C GLY A 72 13.13 0.13 3.50
N GLY A 73 12.18 0.79 4.18
CA GLY A 73 10.75 0.63 4.00
C GLY A 73 10.12 1.73 3.15
N LEU A 74 8.79 1.81 3.14
CA LEU A 74 8.02 2.79 2.38
C LEU A 74 7.09 3.60 3.29
N GLY A 75 7.11 4.92 3.15
CA GLY A 75 6.13 5.80 3.79
C GLY A 75 5.08 6.26 2.79
N ILE A 76 3.79 6.13 3.12
CA ILE A 76 2.69 6.63 2.29
C ILE A 76 2.08 7.86 2.95
N VAL A 77 2.34 9.05 2.38
CA VAL A 77 1.84 10.32 2.90
C VAL A 77 0.32 10.40 2.76
N HIS A 78 -0.36 10.75 3.85
CA HIS A 78 -1.82 10.79 3.91
C HIS A 78 -2.44 11.89 3.04
N ARG A 79 -3.73 11.72 2.68
CA ARG A 79 -4.51 12.63 1.81
C ARG A 79 -5.43 13.61 2.56
N TYR A 80 -5.43 13.61 3.88
CA TYR A 80 -6.32 14.45 4.71
C TYR A 80 -5.79 15.89 4.84
N ASN A 81 -5.44 16.50 3.70
CA ASN A 81 -4.96 17.86 3.57
C ASN A 81 -5.17 18.37 2.12
N THR A 82 -4.79 19.61 1.84
CA THR A 82 -4.81 20.17 0.50
C THR A 82 -3.78 19.49 -0.41
N ILE A 83 -3.99 19.53 -1.72
CA ILE A 83 -3.03 19.01 -2.71
C ILE A 83 -1.66 19.63 -2.48
N ASP A 84 -1.57 20.96 -2.37
CA ASP A 84 -0.30 21.69 -2.21
C ASP A 84 0.46 21.25 -0.95
N LYS A 85 -0.25 21.05 0.18
CA LYS A 85 0.38 20.59 1.41
C LYS A 85 0.91 19.16 1.24
N GLN A 86 0.14 18.26 0.67
CA GLN A 86 0.54 16.88 0.46
C GLN A 86 1.75 16.80 -0.50
N VAL A 87 1.71 17.51 -1.62
CA VAL A 87 2.82 17.61 -2.58
C VAL A 87 4.09 18.12 -1.90
N LYS A 88 3.98 19.16 -1.07
CA LYS A 88 5.13 19.68 -0.31
C LYS A 88 5.74 18.65 0.65
N GLU A 89 4.92 17.83 1.30
CA GLU A 89 5.39 16.74 2.17
C GLU A 89 6.11 15.65 1.36
N VAL A 90 5.54 15.25 0.22
CA VAL A 90 6.12 14.25 -0.71
C VAL A 90 7.43 14.77 -1.29
N TRP A 91 7.43 15.96 -1.87
CA TRP A 91 8.61 16.58 -2.48
C TRP A 91 9.79 16.67 -1.50
N LYS A 92 9.52 17.13 -0.27
CA LYS A 92 10.57 17.21 0.74
C LYS A 92 11.10 15.84 1.16
N ALA A 93 10.28 14.80 1.16
CA ALA A 93 10.72 13.44 1.44
C ALA A 93 11.59 12.91 0.29
N SER A 94 11.17 13.10 -0.96
CA SER A 94 11.90 12.65 -2.15
C SER A 94 13.25 13.34 -2.34
N GLU A 95 13.37 14.63 -2.00
CA GLU A 95 14.65 15.35 -2.06
C GLU A 95 15.62 15.01 -0.93
N THR A 96 15.09 14.59 0.23
CA THR A 96 15.94 14.40 1.43
C THR A 96 16.69 13.06 1.38
N TYR A 97 16.11 12.03 0.76
CA TYR A 97 16.70 10.72 0.71
C TYR A 97 16.31 9.99 -0.58
N LEU A 98 17.28 9.29 -1.19
CA LEU A 98 17.02 8.47 -2.37
C LEU A 98 16.30 7.17 -1.96
N GLY A 99 15.03 7.08 -2.30
CA GLY A 99 14.20 5.92 -2.04
C GLY A 99 12.73 6.19 -2.39
N PRO A 100 11.88 5.18 -2.45
CA PRO A 100 10.50 5.35 -2.82
C PRO A 100 9.72 6.16 -1.79
N VAL A 101 8.86 7.05 -2.27
CA VAL A 101 7.89 7.80 -1.46
C VAL A 101 6.49 7.49 -1.99
N GLY A 102 5.60 7.07 -1.11
CA GLY A 102 4.20 6.87 -1.43
C GLY A 102 3.34 8.07 -1.06
N ALA A 103 2.25 8.24 -1.79
CA ALA A 103 1.21 9.21 -1.46
C ALA A 103 -0.19 8.63 -1.67
N ALA A 104 -1.10 8.92 -0.74
CA ALA A 104 -2.47 8.45 -0.82
C ALA A 104 -3.36 9.42 -1.61
N ILE A 105 -4.31 8.84 -2.35
CA ILE A 105 -5.41 9.55 -3.00
C ILE A 105 -6.75 8.86 -2.65
N GLY A 106 -7.87 9.55 -2.92
CA GLY A 106 -9.20 8.94 -2.95
C GLY A 106 -9.52 8.36 -4.33
N MET A 107 -10.80 8.04 -4.55
CA MET A 107 -11.32 7.61 -5.85
C MET A 107 -12.45 8.53 -6.34
N THR A 108 -12.59 9.71 -5.74
CA THR A 108 -13.62 10.73 -6.07
C THR A 108 -13.05 12.13 -5.93
N GLY A 109 -13.74 13.12 -6.50
CA GLY A 109 -13.37 14.52 -6.40
C GLY A 109 -12.08 14.83 -7.17
N ASP A 110 -11.10 15.37 -6.47
CA ASP A 110 -9.85 15.90 -7.01
C ASP A 110 -8.76 14.83 -7.28
N TYR A 111 -9.09 13.54 -7.30
CA TYR A 111 -8.09 12.48 -7.28
C TYR A 111 -7.13 12.49 -8.49
N LEU A 112 -7.58 12.87 -9.68
CA LEU A 112 -6.72 12.97 -10.88
C LEU A 112 -5.77 14.18 -10.80
N ASP A 113 -6.26 15.35 -10.40
CA ASP A 113 -5.43 16.55 -10.21
C ASP A 113 -4.39 16.31 -9.10
N ARG A 114 -4.82 15.65 -8.03
CA ARG A 114 -3.98 15.25 -6.90
C ARG A 114 -2.91 14.27 -7.35
N MET A 115 -3.29 13.24 -8.13
CA MET A 115 -2.36 12.25 -8.69
C MET A 115 -1.27 12.94 -9.51
N SER A 116 -1.67 13.76 -10.51
CA SER A 116 -0.74 14.49 -11.37
C SER A 116 0.25 15.33 -10.55
N SER A 117 -0.27 16.07 -9.57
CA SER A 117 0.54 16.92 -8.71
C SER A 117 1.52 16.14 -7.85
N LEU A 118 1.10 14.97 -7.32
CA LEU A 118 1.93 14.11 -6.47
C LEU A 118 3.05 13.42 -7.26
N VAL A 119 2.76 12.93 -8.46
CA VAL A 119 3.76 12.34 -9.36
C VAL A 119 4.81 13.38 -9.74
N ASN A 120 4.38 14.57 -10.13
CA ASN A 120 5.29 15.70 -10.41
C ASN A 120 6.08 16.13 -9.15
N GLY A 121 5.53 15.91 -7.96
CA GLY A 121 6.18 16.13 -6.68
C GLY A 121 7.13 15.01 -6.23
N GLY A 122 7.32 13.96 -7.03
CA GLY A 122 8.27 12.88 -6.77
C GLY A 122 7.68 11.65 -6.08
N ALA A 123 6.35 11.48 -6.04
CA ALA A 123 5.75 10.24 -5.58
C ALA A 123 6.03 9.11 -6.58
N SER A 124 6.58 7.99 -6.08
CA SER A 124 6.83 6.78 -6.87
C SER A 124 5.74 5.71 -6.70
N VAL A 125 4.96 5.82 -5.62
CA VAL A 125 3.82 4.94 -5.33
C VAL A 125 2.59 5.79 -5.07
N ILE A 126 1.52 5.54 -5.79
CA ILE A 126 0.21 6.14 -5.52
C ILE A 126 -0.70 5.10 -4.88
N CYS A 127 -1.16 5.39 -3.67
CA CYS A 127 -2.05 4.53 -2.91
C CYS A 127 -3.50 5.02 -3.01
N VAL A 128 -4.35 4.28 -3.72
CA VAL A 128 -5.79 4.52 -3.70
C VAL A 128 -6.36 3.95 -2.41
N ASP A 129 -6.54 4.82 -1.41
CA ASP A 129 -6.85 4.45 -0.03
C ASP A 129 -8.31 4.71 0.32
N VAL A 130 -9.09 3.64 0.40
CA VAL A 130 -10.51 3.66 0.79
C VAL A 130 -10.87 2.51 1.73
N ALA A 131 -11.93 2.68 2.51
CA ALA A 131 -12.38 1.65 3.46
C ALA A 131 -12.88 0.36 2.79
N HIS A 132 -13.38 0.45 1.55
CA HIS A 132 -13.88 -0.68 0.78
C HIS A 132 -13.43 -0.56 -0.68
N GLY A 133 -12.39 -1.31 -1.05
CA GLY A 133 -11.77 -1.27 -2.37
C GLY A 133 -12.52 -2.08 -3.45
N HIS A 134 -13.29 -3.10 -3.10
CA HIS A 134 -14.04 -3.90 -4.06
C HIS A 134 -15.29 -3.17 -4.54
N HIS A 135 -15.10 -2.16 -5.38
CA HIS A 135 -16.16 -1.25 -5.83
C HIS A 135 -15.90 -0.78 -7.27
N SER A 136 -16.95 -0.61 -8.07
CA SER A 136 -16.85 -0.16 -9.47
C SER A 136 -16.15 1.19 -9.67
N MET A 137 -16.17 2.06 -8.65
CA MET A 137 -15.41 3.32 -8.68
C MET A 137 -13.91 3.05 -8.58
N MET A 138 -13.48 2.04 -7.82
CA MET A 138 -12.07 1.63 -7.74
C MET A 138 -11.58 1.11 -9.08
N GLU A 139 -12.38 0.28 -9.77
CA GLU A 139 -12.05 -0.19 -11.13
C GLU A 139 -11.80 0.97 -12.08
N ARG A 140 -12.74 1.94 -12.13
CA ARG A 140 -12.58 3.13 -12.99
C ARG A 140 -11.36 3.96 -12.60
N CYS A 141 -11.13 4.13 -11.29
CA CYS A 141 -9.99 4.88 -10.79
C CYS A 141 -8.67 4.22 -11.22
N ILE A 142 -8.48 2.93 -10.94
CA ILE A 142 -7.25 2.21 -11.30
C ILE A 142 -7.01 2.29 -12.81
N LYS A 143 -8.02 2.00 -13.64
CA LYS A 143 -7.90 2.07 -15.10
C LYS A 143 -7.49 3.46 -15.56
N SER A 144 -8.16 4.52 -15.08
CA SER A 144 -7.80 5.90 -15.43
C SER A 144 -6.37 6.26 -15.03
N LEU A 145 -5.92 5.80 -13.86
CA LEU A 145 -4.55 6.05 -13.40
C LEU A 145 -3.52 5.33 -14.27
N LYS A 146 -3.76 4.07 -14.62
CA LYS A 146 -2.84 3.27 -15.44
C LYS A 146 -2.85 3.69 -16.91
N ASP A 147 -3.96 4.21 -17.43
CA ASP A 147 -4.04 4.76 -18.79
C ASP A 147 -3.21 6.06 -18.92
N GLU A 148 -3.21 6.92 -17.90
CA GLU A 148 -2.52 8.22 -17.94
C GLU A 148 -1.08 8.16 -17.42
N TRP A 149 -0.80 7.28 -16.43
CA TRP A 149 0.53 7.09 -15.82
C TRP A 149 0.89 5.59 -15.72
N PRO A 150 1.15 4.91 -16.85
CA PRO A 150 1.38 3.45 -16.88
C PRO A 150 2.59 3.00 -16.06
N GLU A 151 3.63 3.85 -15.93
CA GLU A 151 4.86 3.58 -15.19
C GLU A 151 4.77 3.82 -13.68
N VAL A 152 3.73 4.50 -13.21
CA VAL A 152 3.57 4.79 -11.78
C VAL A 152 3.00 3.56 -11.07
N HIS A 153 3.61 3.16 -9.96
CA HIS A 153 3.12 2.07 -9.14
C HIS A 153 1.80 2.44 -8.45
N VAL A 154 0.73 1.75 -8.80
CA VAL A 154 -0.61 1.93 -8.20
C VAL A 154 -0.86 0.83 -7.17
N MET A 155 -0.86 1.23 -5.90
CA MET A 155 -1.30 0.40 -4.78
C MET A 155 -2.78 0.68 -4.50
N ALA A 156 -3.62 -0.36 -4.45
CA ALA A 156 -5.06 -0.17 -4.24
C ALA A 156 -5.59 -0.94 -3.02
N GLY A 157 -6.56 -0.40 -2.34
CA GLY A 157 -7.20 -1.08 -1.19
C GLY A 157 -8.17 -0.18 -0.41
N ASN A 158 -8.75 -0.74 0.64
CA ASN A 158 -8.48 -2.05 1.22
C ASN A 158 -9.51 -3.09 0.78
N VAL A 159 -9.08 -4.32 0.69
CA VAL A 159 -9.92 -5.50 0.43
C VAL A 159 -9.71 -6.54 1.53
N ALA A 160 -10.59 -7.55 1.59
CA ALA A 160 -10.53 -8.57 2.64
C ALA A 160 -10.89 -9.98 2.13
N THR A 161 -11.06 -10.16 0.83
CA THR A 161 -11.40 -11.45 0.22
C THR A 161 -10.53 -11.68 -1.01
N LEU A 162 -10.28 -12.95 -1.34
CA LEU A 162 -9.54 -13.34 -2.55
C LEU A 162 -10.20 -12.79 -3.82
N GLU A 163 -11.53 -12.89 -3.94
CA GLU A 163 -12.27 -12.34 -5.06
C GLU A 163 -11.99 -10.83 -5.27
N ALA A 164 -11.98 -10.07 -4.18
CA ALA A 164 -11.69 -8.64 -4.25
C ALA A 164 -10.21 -8.38 -4.60
N PHE A 165 -9.28 -9.18 -4.10
CA PHE A 165 -7.86 -9.12 -4.46
C PHE A 165 -7.68 -9.34 -5.96
N ASP A 166 -8.23 -10.44 -6.49
CA ASP A 166 -8.15 -10.78 -7.91
C ASP A 166 -8.79 -9.70 -8.80
N ALA A 167 -9.90 -9.12 -8.35
CA ALA A 167 -10.55 -8.02 -9.06
C ALA A 167 -9.61 -6.80 -9.19
N LEU A 168 -9.03 -6.32 -8.08
CA LEU A 168 -8.13 -5.16 -8.11
C LEU A 168 -6.88 -5.42 -8.96
N ALA A 169 -6.30 -6.62 -8.85
CA ALA A 169 -5.17 -7.05 -9.69
C ALA A 169 -5.54 -7.05 -11.17
N SER A 170 -6.70 -7.61 -11.53
CA SER A 170 -7.20 -7.65 -12.91
C SER A 170 -7.50 -6.27 -13.49
N TRP A 171 -7.84 -5.29 -12.65
CA TRP A 171 -8.07 -3.89 -13.06
C TRP A 171 -6.76 -3.12 -13.29
N GLY A 172 -5.60 -3.69 -12.91
CA GLY A 172 -4.27 -3.13 -13.16
C GLY A 172 -3.59 -2.54 -11.94
N ALA A 173 -4.03 -2.86 -10.71
CA ALA A 173 -3.28 -2.51 -9.51
C ALA A 173 -1.96 -3.28 -9.47
N ASP A 174 -0.84 -2.58 -9.22
CA ASP A 174 0.49 -3.18 -9.10
C ASP A 174 0.68 -3.85 -7.73
N SER A 175 -0.01 -3.37 -6.71
CA SER A 175 -0.08 -4.01 -5.39
C SER A 175 -1.44 -3.78 -4.73
N VAL A 176 -1.83 -4.68 -3.82
CA VAL A 176 -3.14 -4.65 -3.17
C VAL A 176 -2.98 -4.64 -1.65
N ARG A 177 -3.65 -3.70 -0.99
CA ARG A 177 -3.72 -3.64 0.47
C ARG A 177 -4.85 -4.52 0.99
N VAL A 178 -4.48 -5.59 1.71
CA VAL A 178 -5.41 -6.56 2.29
C VAL A 178 -5.62 -6.28 3.78
N GLY A 179 -6.88 -6.29 4.21
CA GLY A 179 -7.31 -6.12 5.59
C GLY A 179 -8.30 -4.98 5.79
N ILE A 180 -9.44 -5.28 6.41
CA ILE A 180 -10.50 -4.33 6.78
C ILE A 180 -10.87 -4.56 8.23
N GLY A 181 -10.77 -3.52 9.06
CA GLY A 181 -11.22 -3.55 10.45
C GLY A 181 -10.35 -4.36 11.41
N GLY A 182 -9.17 -4.86 10.98
CA GLY A 182 -8.31 -5.71 11.80
C GLY A 182 -7.54 -4.97 12.91
N GLY A 183 -7.39 -3.66 12.83
CA GLY A 183 -6.70 -2.87 13.86
C GLY A 183 -7.50 -2.74 15.15
N SER A 184 -6.84 -2.82 16.31
CA SER A 184 -7.50 -2.70 17.63
C SER A 184 -8.23 -1.36 17.83
N ILE A 185 -7.70 -0.28 17.22
CA ILE A 185 -8.27 1.07 17.27
C ILE A 185 -9.09 1.42 16.02
N CYS A 186 -9.32 0.47 15.11
CA CYS A 186 -10.01 0.73 13.85
C CYS A 186 -11.48 1.06 14.09
N SER A 187 -11.88 2.29 13.73
CA SER A 187 -13.26 2.75 13.83
C SER A 187 -14.16 2.17 12.76
N THR A 188 -13.63 1.68 11.64
CA THR A 188 -14.41 1.14 10.52
C THR A 188 -15.40 0.06 10.98
N ARG A 189 -14.93 -0.93 11.74
CA ARG A 189 -15.79 -2.01 12.25
C ARG A 189 -16.86 -1.52 13.22
N LEU A 190 -16.58 -0.46 14.00
CA LEU A 190 -17.53 0.12 14.95
C LEU A 190 -18.61 0.94 14.23
N VAL A 191 -18.21 1.69 13.20
CA VAL A 191 -19.09 2.60 12.47
C VAL A 191 -19.90 1.86 11.40
N THR A 192 -19.25 0.94 10.65
CA THR A 192 -19.88 0.27 9.49
C THR A 192 -20.36 -1.14 9.78
N GLY A 193 -19.95 -1.74 10.88
CA GLY A 193 -20.22 -3.16 11.18
C GLY A 193 -19.44 -4.15 10.31
N HIS A 194 -18.52 -3.67 9.46
CA HIS A 194 -17.73 -4.50 8.55
C HIS A 194 -16.28 -4.64 9.02
N GLY A 195 -15.76 -5.84 8.89
CA GLY A 195 -14.37 -6.16 9.22
C GLY A 195 -14.15 -7.67 9.27
N ILE A 196 -12.89 -8.06 9.12
CA ILE A 196 -12.46 -9.45 9.22
C ILE A 196 -11.08 -9.45 9.92
N PRO A 197 -10.76 -10.45 10.76
CA PRO A 197 -9.43 -10.61 11.30
C PRO A 197 -8.39 -10.70 10.18
N THR A 198 -7.29 -9.95 10.30
CA THR A 198 -6.33 -9.76 9.19
C THR A 198 -5.70 -11.09 8.76
N PHE A 199 -5.39 -11.99 9.69
CA PHE A 199 -4.88 -13.32 9.35
C PHE A 199 -5.86 -14.10 8.46
N GLN A 200 -7.15 -14.04 8.76
CA GLN A 200 -8.19 -14.69 7.94
C GLN A 200 -8.31 -14.06 6.53
N SER A 201 -7.97 -12.79 6.37
CA SER A 201 -8.00 -12.12 5.05
C SER A 201 -6.86 -12.57 4.14
N ILE A 202 -5.82 -13.22 4.69
CA ILE A 202 -4.64 -13.68 3.95
C ILE A 202 -4.79 -15.16 3.56
N LEU A 203 -5.60 -15.92 4.30
CA LEU A 203 -5.92 -17.34 4.03
C LEU A 203 -6.98 -17.49 2.93
#